data_49eda11dbadcff6d0389bf59aa181452
#
_entry.id   49eda11dbadcff6d0389bf59aa181452
#
_cell.length_a   1.000
_cell.length_b   1.000
_cell.length_c   1.000
_cell.angle_alpha   90.00
_cell.angle_beta   90.00
_cell.angle_gamma   90.00
#
_symmetry.space_group_name_H-M   'P 1'
#
loop_
_entity.id
_entity.type
_entity.pdbx_description
1 polymer ?
#
loop_
_entity_poly.entity_id
_entity_poly.type
_entity_poly.pdbx_seq_one_letter_code
_entity_poly.pdbx_strand_id
1 'polypeptide(L)'
;MRPFVLLAFVGPAVASVAAGQGKNPKCGDAYHYRWKQKTDASLANEPATSATLTEVVNTWAAPALPAKDWCAERVGDELHVYSFVGWVRVFRHEVDTDWHIELTATATGSITQCMIAEIPRAKYSALFETARQDFSAFIKNSGVDSTGHVKPAVELRFTGAAFFDGWHLTHGKHGDCNVQPGGLWELHPVFKVEKP
;
A
#
# COMPACT_ATOMS: atom_id res chain seq x y z
N MET A 1 40.66 -44.16 18.56
CA MET A 1 40.15 -43.02 17.79
C MET A 1 38.81 -43.44 17.18
N ARG A 2 37.69 -42.88 17.66
CA ARG A 2 36.37 -43.17 17.11
C ARG A 2 35.95 -41.94 16.25
N PRO A 3 35.44 -42.13 15.03
CA PRO A 3 34.98 -40.99 14.22
C PRO A 3 33.63 -40.48 14.72
N PHE A 4 33.56 -39.17 14.92
CA PHE A 4 32.30 -38.46 15.17
C PHE A 4 31.55 -38.29 13.83
N VAL A 5 30.36 -38.87 13.75
CA VAL A 5 29.43 -38.64 12.64
C VAL A 5 28.62 -37.40 12.99
N LEU A 6 28.80 -36.31 12.25
CA LEU A 6 27.93 -35.12 12.32
C LEU A 6 26.65 -35.41 11.52
N LEU A 7 25.53 -35.59 12.22
CA LEU A 7 24.22 -35.61 11.60
C LEU A 7 23.79 -34.15 11.37
N ALA A 8 23.74 -33.72 10.12
CA ALA A 8 23.13 -32.46 9.73
C ALA A 8 21.62 -32.63 9.76
N PHE A 9 20.96 -31.96 10.70
CA PHE A 9 19.50 -31.80 10.70
C PHE A 9 19.12 -30.78 9.62
N VAL A 10 18.59 -31.25 8.50
CA VAL A 10 17.87 -30.42 7.53
C VAL A 10 16.44 -30.29 8.03
N GLY A 11 16.15 -29.19 8.72
CA GLY A 11 14.79 -28.85 9.10
C GLY A 11 13.95 -28.52 7.84
N PRO A 12 12.67 -28.91 7.79
CA PRO A 12 11.81 -28.55 6.66
C PRO A 12 11.62 -27.04 6.66
N ALA A 13 11.99 -26.39 5.57
CA ALA A 13 11.60 -25.01 5.29
C ALA A 13 10.08 -24.97 5.17
N VAL A 14 9.41 -24.41 6.17
CA VAL A 14 7.97 -24.12 6.09
C VAL A 14 7.83 -22.95 5.13
N ALA A 15 7.58 -23.24 3.86
CA ALA A 15 7.12 -22.23 2.91
C ALA A 15 5.77 -21.72 3.42
N SER A 16 5.75 -20.49 3.92
CA SER A 16 4.50 -19.77 4.17
C SER A 16 3.81 -19.60 2.83
N VAL A 17 2.81 -20.43 2.57
CA VAL A 17 1.89 -20.24 1.44
C VAL A 17 1.10 -18.98 1.80
N ALA A 18 1.44 -17.86 1.18
CA ALA A 18 0.58 -16.70 1.18
C ALA A 18 -0.80 -17.19 0.73
N ALA A 19 -1.82 -16.97 1.57
CA ALA A 19 -3.19 -17.33 1.23
C ALA A 19 -3.55 -16.57 -0.05
N GLY A 20 -3.51 -17.27 -1.19
CA GLY A 20 -3.72 -16.68 -2.49
C GLY A 20 -5.09 -16.04 -2.53
N GLN A 21 -5.12 -14.77 -2.85
CA GLN A 21 -6.35 -14.08 -3.24
C GLN A 21 -6.98 -14.94 -4.35
N GLY A 22 -8.27 -15.29 -4.21
CA GLY A 22 -8.93 -16.23 -5.10
C GLY A 22 -8.89 -15.79 -6.57
N LYS A 23 -8.73 -16.72 -7.50
CA LYS A 23 -8.64 -16.41 -8.94
C LYS A 23 -9.94 -15.82 -9.47
N ASN A 24 -9.86 -14.61 -10.06
CA ASN A 24 -10.94 -14.06 -10.87
C ASN A 24 -10.45 -13.71 -12.29
N PRO A 25 -10.56 -14.65 -13.25
CA PRO A 25 -10.05 -14.46 -14.61
C PRO A 25 -10.77 -13.35 -15.39
N LYS A 26 -11.90 -12.85 -14.90
CA LYS A 26 -12.69 -11.82 -15.61
C LYS A 26 -12.10 -10.42 -15.51
N CYS A 27 -11.21 -10.14 -14.54
CA CYS A 27 -10.67 -8.80 -14.29
C CYS A 27 -9.27 -8.56 -14.84
N GLY A 28 -8.76 -9.42 -15.69
CA GLY A 28 -7.43 -9.28 -16.28
C GLY A 28 -6.27 -9.70 -15.36
N ASP A 29 -6.50 -9.80 -14.06
CA ASP A 29 -5.58 -10.41 -13.11
C ASP A 29 -6.34 -11.39 -12.21
N ALA A 30 -5.85 -12.63 -12.18
CA ALA A 30 -6.51 -13.72 -11.46
C ALA A 30 -6.14 -13.77 -9.97
N TYR A 31 -5.21 -12.93 -9.52
CA TYR A 31 -4.58 -13.08 -8.21
C TYR A 31 -4.73 -11.87 -7.29
N HIS A 32 -5.06 -10.68 -7.85
CA HIS A 32 -5.08 -9.44 -7.08
C HIS A 32 -6.45 -8.76 -7.13
N TYR A 33 -6.94 -8.34 -5.96
CA TYR A 33 -8.21 -7.64 -5.82
C TYR A 33 -8.19 -6.31 -6.57
N ARG A 34 -9.12 -6.11 -7.51
CA ARG A 34 -9.31 -4.88 -8.31
C ARG A 34 -8.01 -4.36 -8.96
N TRP A 35 -7.18 -5.28 -9.47
CA TRP A 35 -5.84 -4.95 -10.00
C TRP A 35 -5.84 -3.92 -11.11
N LYS A 36 -6.87 -3.95 -11.97
CA LYS A 36 -7.04 -2.95 -13.03
C LYS A 36 -7.07 -1.54 -12.43
N GLN A 37 -7.81 -1.31 -11.36
CA GLN A 37 -7.94 -0.02 -10.70
C GLN A 37 -6.65 0.35 -9.94
N LYS A 38 -6.01 -0.62 -9.30
CA LYS A 38 -4.75 -0.43 -8.59
C LYS A 38 -3.60 0.03 -9.50
N THR A 39 -3.62 -0.33 -10.76
CA THR A 39 -2.56 0.01 -11.74
C THR A 39 -2.97 1.03 -12.80
N ASP A 40 -4.17 1.61 -12.71
CA ASP A 40 -4.71 2.56 -13.68
C ASP A 40 -4.18 3.97 -13.44
N ALA A 41 -3.43 4.50 -14.41
CA ALA A 41 -2.90 5.86 -14.38
C ALA A 41 -3.80 6.89 -15.09
N SER A 42 -5.02 6.54 -15.50
CA SER A 42 -5.89 7.44 -16.28
C SER A 42 -6.28 8.71 -15.52
N LEU A 43 -6.35 8.65 -14.20
CA LEU A 43 -6.67 9.80 -13.35
C LEU A 43 -5.47 10.72 -13.05
N ALA A 44 -4.26 10.41 -13.52
CA ALA A 44 -3.06 11.14 -13.11
C ALA A 44 -3.03 12.62 -13.50
N ASN A 45 -3.84 13.02 -14.48
CA ASN A 45 -3.95 14.42 -14.92
C ASN A 45 -5.13 15.17 -14.27
N GLU A 46 -5.93 14.50 -13.46
CA GLU A 46 -7.03 15.14 -12.74
C GLU A 46 -6.49 16.06 -11.62
N PRO A 47 -7.16 17.18 -11.35
CA PRO A 47 -6.76 18.07 -10.27
C PRO A 47 -6.86 17.36 -8.91
N ALA A 48 -5.81 17.45 -8.12
CA ALA A 48 -5.77 16.84 -6.80
C ALA A 48 -6.50 17.68 -5.75
N THR A 49 -7.37 17.07 -4.98
CA THR A 49 -7.98 17.67 -3.77
C THR A 49 -7.07 17.42 -2.57
N SER A 50 -6.74 18.48 -1.83
CA SER A 50 -6.00 18.33 -0.57
C SER A 50 -6.93 17.81 0.53
N ALA A 51 -6.49 16.77 1.24
CA ALA A 51 -7.18 16.25 2.42
C ALA A 51 -6.14 15.87 3.49
N THR A 52 -6.59 15.64 4.72
CA THR A 52 -5.71 15.25 5.82
C THR A 52 -5.84 13.77 6.13
N LEU A 53 -4.75 13.12 6.56
CA LEU A 53 -4.78 11.73 7.01
C LEU A 53 -5.76 11.53 8.17
N THR A 54 -5.81 12.49 9.10
CA THR A 54 -6.73 12.46 10.24
C THR A 54 -8.20 12.46 9.78
N GLU A 55 -8.52 13.22 8.76
CA GLU A 55 -9.86 13.25 8.18
C GLU A 55 -10.22 11.89 7.57
N VAL A 56 -9.36 11.35 6.69
CA VAL A 56 -9.61 10.05 6.04
C VAL A 56 -9.80 8.96 7.08
N VAL A 57 -8.84 8.79 8.00
CA VAL A 57 -8.84 7.69 8.96
C VAL A 57 -10.05 7.74 9.90
N ASN A 58 -10.55 8.93 10.25
CA ASN A 58 -11.62 9.07 11.23
C ASN A 58 -13.02 9.28 10.62
N THR A 59 -13.13 9.76 9.38
CA THR A 59 -14.43 10.21 8.87
C THR A 59 -14.86 9.56 7.55
N TRP A 60 -13.91 9.05 6.76
CA TRP A 60 -14.28 8.46 5.48
C TRP A 60 -14.97 7.11 5.67
N ALA A 61 -16.17 7.00 5.11
CA ALA A 61 -16.95 5.78 5.13
C ALA A 61 -16.53 4.84 3.99
N ALA A 62 -16.83 3.55 4.14
CA ALA A 62 -16.70 2.60 3.06
C ALA A 62 -17.61 3.00 1.89
N PRO A 63 -17.13 2.96 0.65
CA PRO A 63 -17.94 3.22 -0.52
C PRO A 63 -18.93 2.07 -0.76
N ALA A 64 -20.01 2.35 -1.50
CA ALA A 64 -20.99 1.34 -1.88
C ALA A 64 -20.44 0.40 -2.98
N LEU A 65 -19.45 -0.42 -2.61
CA LEU A 65 -18.87 -1.45 -3.49
C LEU A 65 -19.49 -2.82 -3.21
N PRO A 66 -19.74 -3.64 -4.26
CA PRO A 66 -20.09 -5.03 -4.06
C PRO A 66 -18.95 -5.77 -3.34
N ALA A 67 -19.19 -6.28 -2.15
CA ALA A 67 -18.18 -6.80 -1.22
C ALA A 67 -17.30 -7.94 -1.76
N LYS A 68 -17.61 -8.53 -2.90
CA LYS A 68 -16.87 -9.66 -3.50
C LYS A 68 -16.62 -9.47 -5.00
N ASP A 69 -16.79 -8.26 -5.53
CA ASP A 69 -16.53 -8.01 -6.94
C ASP A 69 -15.09 -7.57 -7.16
N TRP A 70 -14.28 -8.53 -7.56
CA TRP A 70 -12.86 -8.32 -7.90
C TRP A 70 -12.64 -7.43 -9.12
N CYS A 71 -13.71 -7.19 -9.89
CA CYS A 71 -13.69 -6.35 -11.07
C CYS A 71 -14.39 -5.01 -10.86
N ALA A 72 -14.86 -4.72 -9.65
CA ALA A 72 -15.61 -3.50 -9.39
C ALA A 72 -14.84 -2.28 -9.87
N GLU A 73 -15.50 -1.46 -10.65
CA GLU A 73 -14.95 -0.17 -11.09
C GLU A 73 -14.90 0.80 -9.89
N ARG A 74 -14.17 1.90 -10.05
CA ARG A 74 -14.09 2.96 -9.05
C ARG A 74 -15.45 3.62 -8.85
N VAL A 75 -15.77 4.00 -7.61
CA VAL A 75 -17.02 4.67 -7.24
C VAL A 75 -16.78 5.78 -6.21
N GLY A 76 -17.62 6.81 -6.21
CA GLY A 76 -17.56 7.90 -5.23
C GLY A 76 -16.18 8.56 -5.17
N ASP A 77 -15.58 8.63 -3.97
CA ASP A 77 -14.28 9.26 -3.75
C ASP A 77 -13.13 8.59 -4.52
N GLU A 78 -13.28 7.34 -4.91
CA GLU A 78 -12.27 6.65 -5.74
C GLU A 78 -12.14 7.22 -7.15
N LEU A 79 -13.11 8.01 -7.61
CA LEU A 79 -13.07 8.70 -8.92
C LEU A 79 -12.20 9.96 -8.90
N HIS A 80 -11.64 10.31 -7.75
CA HIS A 80 -10.91 11.54 -7.54
C HIS A 80 -9.44 11.28 -7.15
N VAL A 81 -8.64 12.29 -7.46
CA VAL A 81 -7.23 12.36 -7.05
C VAL A 81 -7.13 13.18 -5.78
N TYR A 82 -6.36 12.68 -4.82
CA TYR A 82 -6.11 13.36 -3.56
C TYR A 82 -4.63 13.59 -3.35
N SER A 83 -4.32 14.61 -2.54
CA SER A 83 -2.97 14.92 -2.10
C SER A 83 -2.94 14.96 -0.57
N PHE A 84 -2.10 14.13 0.02
CA PHE A 84 -1.91 14.04 1.46
C PHE A 84 -0.47 14.36 1.84
N VAL A 85 -0.30 15.08 2.94
CA VAL A 85 1.00 15.20 3.63
C VAL A 85 0.99 14.24 4.80
N GLY A 86 2.02 13.41 4.90
CA GLY A 86 2.12 12.42 5.97
C GLY A 86 3.56 12.02 6.26
N TRP A 87 3.75 11.45 7.45
CA TRP A 87 5.02 10.93 7.90
C TRP A 87 5.15 9.45 7.52
N VAL A 88 6.12 9.14 6.66
CA VAL A 88 6.46 7.76 6.28
C VAL A 88 6.98 7.02 7.51
N ARG A 89 6.24 6.02 7.95
CA ARG A 89 6.58 5.21 9.12
C ARG A 89 6.97 3.79 8.77
N VAL A 90 6.39 3.26 7.70
CA VAL A 90 6.69 1.93 7.19
C VAL A 90 6.87 1.99 5.69
N PHE A 91 7.81 1.20 5.19
CA PHE A 91 8.02 0.93 3.77
C PHE A 91 8.34 -0.54 3.58
N ARG A 92 7.57 -1.21 2.73
CA ARG A 92 7.75 -2.63 2.38
C ARG A 92 7.63 -2.84 0.88
N HIS A 93 8.27 -3.89 0.40
CA HIS A 93 8.04 -4.43 -0.94
C HIS A 93 7.01 -5.56 -0.80
N GLU A 94 5.88 -5.45 -1.49
CA GLU A 94 4.86 -6.47 -1.46
C GLU A 94 5.15 -7.61 -2.46
N VAL A 95 4.43 -8.72 -2.30
CA VAL A 95 4.59 -9.92 -3.15
C VAL A 95 4.18 -9.63 -4.61
N ASP A 96 3.18 -8.79 -4.82
CA ASP A 96 2.75 -8.29 -6.13
C ASP A 96 3.71 -7.26 -6.72
N THR A 97 4.76 -6.92 -5.94
CA THR A 97 5.84 -6.01 -6.27
C THR A 97 5.49 -4.52 -6.16
N ASP A 98 4.34 -4.19 -5.60
CA ASP A 98 4.01 -2.82 -5.25
C ASP A 98 4.85 -2.34 -4.06
N TRP A 99 5.01 -1.06 -3.95
CA TRP A 99 5.68 -0.41 -2.83
C TRP A 99 4.64 0.06 -1.84
N HIS A 100 4.55 -0.66 -0.74
CA HIS A 100 3.63 -0.39 0.35
C HIS A 100 4.23 0.59 1.34
N ILE A 101 3.56 1.72 1.55
CA ILE A 101 4.01 2.83 2.38
C ILE A 101 2.90 3.18 3.37
N GLU A 102 3.21 3.15 4.67
CA GLU A 102 2.25 3.54 5.71
C GLU A 102 2.57 4.94 6.23
N LEU A 103 1.55 5.79 6.20
CA LEU A 103 1.63 7.20 6.53
C LEU A 103 0.86 7.51 7.81
N THR A 104 1.48 8.22 8.74
CA THR A 104 0.81 8.78 9.92
C THR A 104 0.74 10.29 9.86
N ALA A 105 -0.23 10.90 10.55
CA ALA A 105 -0.41 12.35 10.56
C ALA A 105 0.74 13.10 11.26
N THR A 106 1.49 12.44 12.13
CA THR A 106 2.66 13.00 12.83
C THR A 106 3.79 12.00 12.90
N ALA A 107 5.04 12.46 13.06
CA ALA A 107 6.23 11.61 13.15
C ALA A 107 6.17 10.57 14.28
N THR A 108 5.40 10.82 15.33
CA THR A 108 5.22 9.96 16.50
C THR A 108 3.80 9.44 16.66
N GLY A 109 2.95 9.61 15.63
CA GLY A 109 1.57 9.14 15.63
C GLY A 109 1.48 7.62 15.80
N SER A 110 0.33 7.16 16.28
CA SER A 110 0.06 5.73 16.39
C SER A 110 0.11 5.10 15.00
N ILE A 111 0.90 4.03 14.86
CA ILE A 111 1.04 3.33 13.59
C ILE A 111 -0.25 2.62 13.16
N THR A 112 -1.17 2.38 14.10
CA THR A 112 -2.48 1.81 13.78
C THR A 112 -3.47 2.84 13.23
N GLN A 113 -3.19 4.14 13.38
CA GLN A 113 -3.95 5.24 12.78
C GLN A 113 -3.20 5.77 11.57
N CYS A 114 -3.03 4.93 10.59
CA CYS A 114 -2.32 5.23 9.37
C CYS A 114 -3.22 5.07 8.14
N MET A 115 -2.74 5.60 7.04
CA MET A 115 -3.25 5.41 5.70
C MET A 115 -2.16 4.78 4.85
N ILE A 116 -2.53 3.91 3.93
CA ILE A 116 -1.59 3.29 3.00
C ILE A 116 -1.50 4.11 1.72
N ALA A 117 -0.28 4.20 1.19
CA ALA A 117 0.01 4.71 -0.14
C ALA A 117 0.81 3.66 -0.90
N GLU A 118 0.35 3.27 -2.07
CA GLU A 118 1.00 2.23 -2.87
C GLU A 118 1.46 2.76 -4.23
N ILE A 119 2.73 2.46 -4.55
CA ILE A 119 3.31 2.81 -5.84
C ILE A 119 3.48 1.53 -6.67
N PRO A 120 2.65 1.31 -7.71
CA PRO A 120 2.72 0.14 -8.55
C PRO A 120 4.05 0.02 -9.32
N ARG A 121 4.28 -1.15 -9.92
CA ARG A 121 5.47 -1.37 -10.76
C ARG A 121 5.55 -0.39 -11.92
N ALA A 122 6.78 0.04 -12.20
CA ALA A 122 7.13 0.89 -13.33
C ALA A 122 6.61 0.40 -14.70
N LYS A 123 6.47 -0.92 -14.88
CA LYS A 123 5.96 -1.50 -16.13
C LYS A 123 4.53 -1.05 -16.50
N TYR A 124 3.74 -0.59 -15.52
CA TYR A 124 2.36 -0.17 -15.78
C TYR A 124 2.26 1.31 -16.18
N SER A 125 3.18 2.16 -15.71
CA SER A 125 3.26 3.57 -16.12
C SER A 125 4.63 4.16 -15.79
N ALA A 126 5.14 5.06 -16.66
CA ALA A 126 6.34 5.85 -16.38
C ALA A 126 6.18 6.76 -15.14
N LEU A 127 4.95 7.17 -14.81
CA LEU A 127 4.65 7.93 -13.59
C LEU A 127 5.02 7.15 -12.34
N PHE A 128 4.76 5.85 -12.30
CA PHE A 128 5.09 5.00 -11.17
C PHE A 128 6.60 4.84 -11.00
N GLU A 129 7.34 4.79 -12.11
CA GLU A 129 8.81 4.80 -12.05
C GLU A 129 9.33 6.10 -11.44
N THR A 130 8.83 7.25 -11.90
CA THR A 130 9.19 8.56 -11.34
C THR A 130 8.85 8.64 -9.85
N ALA A 131 7.64 8.25 -9.46
CA ALA A 131 7.21 8.25 -8.05
C ALA A 131 8.10 7.37 -7.16
N ARG A 132 8.54 6.19 -7.66
CA ARG A 132 9.49 5.31 -6.95
C ARG A 132 10.87 5.95 -6.81
N GLN A 133 11.38 6.58 -7.86
CA GLN A 133 12.67 7.28 -7.83
C GLN A 133 12.66 8.43 -6.84
N ASP A 134 11.62 9.26 -6.87
CA ASP A 134 11.45 10.38 -5.95
C ASP A 134 11.34 9.90 -4.50
N PHE A 135 10.48 8.91 -4.23
CA PHE A 135 10.36 8.31 -2.91
C PHE A 135 11.70 7.78 -2.40
N SER A 136 12.42 7.00 -3.21
CA SER A 136 13.74 6.47 -2.85
C SER A 136 14.74 7.59 -2.52
N ALA A 137 14.74 8.67 -3.31
CA ALA A 137 15.63 9.81 -3.09
C ALA A 137 15.33 10.51 -1.76
N PHE A 138 14.05 10.60 -1.37
CA PHE A 138 13.66 11.26 -0.12
C PHE A 138 13.96 10.42 1.13
N ILE A 139 13.79 9.09 1.07
CA ILE A 139 14.04 8.23 2.23
C ILE A 139 15.48 7.72 2.34
N LYS A 140 16.37 8.06 1.39
CA LYS A 140 17.75 7.52 1.32
C LYS A 140 18.59 7.71 2.58
N ASN A 141 18.28 8.72 3.39
CA ASN A 141 19.00 9.01 4.64
C ASN A 141 18.33 8.39 5.87
N SER A 142 17.22 7.69 5.69
CA SER A 142 16.53 6.95 6.73
C SER A 142 16.92 5.48 6.69
N GLY A 143 17.07 4.86 7.86
CA GLY A 143 17.17 3.41 7.95
C GLY A 143 15.79 2.79 7.79
N VAL A 144 15.73 1.65 7.10
CA VAL A 144 14.54 0.79 7.06
C VAL A 144 14.92 -0.52 7.75
N ASP A 145 14.28 -0.84 8.86
CA ASP A 145 14.57 -2.06 9.60
C ASP A 145 13.95 -3.31 8.95
N SER A 146 14.24 -4.48 9.47
CA SER A 146 13.76 -5.77 8.92
C SER A 146 12.24 -5.93 8.95
N THR A 147 11.53 -5.10 9.68
CA THR A 147 10.06 -5.06 9.75
C THR A 147 9.47 -3.97 8.87
N GLY A 148 10.32 -3.19 8.19
CA GLY A 148 9.91 -2.12 7.29
C GLY A 148 9.78 -0.74 7.96
N HIS A 149 10.05 -0.60 9.26
CA HIS A 149 9.94 0.71 9.90
C HIS A 149 11.04 1.67 9.43
N VAL A 150 10.62 2.89 9.11
CA VAL A 150 11.49 3.97 8.61
C VAL A 150 11.92 4.87 9.77
N LYS A 151 13.25 5.01 9.98
CA LYS A 151 13.83 5.79 11.09
C LYS A 151 15.04 6.60 10.61
N PRO A 152 15.06 7.93 10.78
CA PRO A 152 13.93 8.75 11.24
C PRO A 152 12.78 8.74 10.24
N ALA A 153 11.55 8.97 10.73
CA ALA A 153 10.39 9.16 9.87
C ALA A 153 10.59 10.40 8.99
N VAL A 154 10.07 10.37 7.76
CA VAL A 154 10.21 11.45 6.77
C VAL A 154 8.83 11.97 6.39
N GLU A 155 8.65 13.28 6.43
CA GLU A 155 7.42 13.93 5.98
C GLU A 155 7.46 14.14 4.47
N LEU A 156 6.46 13.62 3.78
CA LEU A 156 6.32 13.72 2.32
C LEU A 156 4.86 14.01 1.94
N ARG A 157 4.70 14.57 0.77
CA ARG A 157 3.42 14.72 0.08
C ARG A 157 3.26 13.61 -0.94
N PHE A 158 2.13 12.92 -0.88
CA PHE A 158 1.74 11.90 -1.84
C PHE A 158 0.51 12.37 -2.60
N THR A 159 0.52 12.22 -3.91
CA THR A 159 -0.64 12.49 -4.78
C THR A 159 -0.98 11.24 -5.55
N GLY A 160 -2.24 10.83 -5.50
CA GLY A 160 -2.69 9.59 -6.12
C GLY A 160 -4.21 9.48 -6.20
N ALA A 161 -4.70 8.44 -6.83
CA ALA A 161 -6.13 8.13 -6.83
C ALA A 161 -6.54 7.50 -5.50
N ALA A 162 -7.67 7.92 -4.94
CA ALA A 162 -8.23 7.23 -3.79
C ALA A 162 -8.66 5.82 -4.19
N PHE A 163 -8.46 4.87 -3.30
CA PHE A 163 -8.85 3.47 -3.48
C PHE A 163 -9.30 2.90 -2.14
N PHE A 164 -10.39 2.16 -2.13
CA PHE A 164 -10.87 1.48 -0.94
C PHE A 164 -10.54 -0.02 -1.04
N ASP A 165 -9.62 -0.49 -0.20
CA ASP A 165 -9.27 -1.92 -0.18
C ASP A 165 -10.24 -2.73 0.69
N GLY A 166 -11.45 -2.95 0.13
CA GLY A 166 -12.51 -3.72 0.78
C GLY A 166 -12.18 -5.20 1.03
N TRP A 167 -11.10 -5.73 0.44
CA TRP A 167 -10.61 -7.08 0.71
C TRP A 167 -10.33 -7.29 2.20
N HIS A 168 -9.72 -6.32 2.83
CA HIS A 168 -9.29 -6.39 4.22
C HIS A 168 -10.44 -6.30 5.23
N LEU A 169 -11.65 -5.89 4.83
CA LEU A 169 -12.83 -5.97 5.71
C LEU A 169 -13.09 -7.39 6.24
N THR A 170 -12.77 -8.40 5.44
CA THR A 170 -13.05 -9.80 5.77
C THR A 170 -11.78 -10.65 5.95
N HIS A 171 -10.61 -10.11 5.61
CA HIS A 171 -9.35 -10.83 5.63
C HIS A 171 -8.36 -10.32 6.69
N GLY A 172 -8.78 -9.38 7.53
CA GLY A 172 -8.00 -8.88 8.67
C GLY A 172 -6.93 -7.87 8.26
N LYS A 173 -5.69 -8.09 8.61
CA LYS A 173 -4.59 -7.13 8.49
C LYS A 173 -4.57 -6.31 7.20
N HIS A 174 -4.34 -5.00 7.39
CA HIS A 174 -4.09 -4.03 6.33
C HIS A 174 -2.80 -3.26 6.69
N GLY A 175 -1.65 -3.89 6.44
CA GLY A 175 -0.39 -3.45 7.02
C GLY A 175 -0.45 -3.42 8.55
N ASP A 176 0.01 -2.33 9.15
CA ASP A 176 -0.14 -2.04 10.58
C ASP A 176 -1.34 -1.10 10.85
N CYS A 177 -2.03 -0.64 9.80
CA CYS A 177 -3.20 0.24 9.89
C CYS A 177 -4.43 -0.51 10.42
N ASN A 178 -5.36 0.23 11.02
CA ASN A 178 -6.64 -0.32 11.46
C ASN A 178 -7.50 -0.75 10.28
N VAL A 179 -8.18 -1.88 10.43
CA VAL A 179 -9.17 -2.39 9.45
C VAL A 179 -10.57 -1.75 9.59
N GLN A 180 -10.66 -0.56 10.21
CA GLN A 180 -11.87 0.25 10.19
C GLN A 180 -12.01 0.95 8.82
N PRO A 181 -13.22 1.34 8.41
CA PRO A 181 -13.43 1.90 7.06
C PRO A 181 -12.44 2.99 6.66
N GLY A 182 -12.14 3.95 7.51
CA GLY A 182 -11.17 5.00 7.22
C GLY A 182 -9.75 4.49 7.02
N GLY A 183 -9.33 3.45 7.76
CA GLY A 183 -8.00 2.84 7.64
C GLY A 183 -7.86 1.88 6.45
N LEU A 184 -8.94 1.61 5.71
CA LEU A 184 -8.92 0.81 4.47
C LEU A 184 -8.87 1.68 3.21
N TRP A 185 -8.89 3.00 3.36
CA TRP A 185 -8.62 3.90 2.27
C TRP A 185 -7.12 4.00 2.01
N GLU A 186 -6.77 3.99 0.74
CA GLU A 186 -5.41 4.08 0.22
C GLU A 186 -5.29 5.19 -0.82
N LEU A 187 -4.08 5.67 -1.07
CA LEU A 187 -3.72 6.19 -2.38
C LEU A 187 -3.18 5.05 -3.23
N HIS A 188 -3.98 4.58 -4.17
CA HIS A 188 -3.58 3.50 -5.06
C HIS A 188 -4.20 3.66 -6.47
N PRO A 189 -3.42 4.00 -7.46
CA PRO A 189 -1.98 4.20 -7.44
C PRO A 189 -1.56 5.60 -6.97
N VAL A 190 -0.36 5.69 -6.42
CA VAL A 190 0.36 6.96 -6.24
C VAL A 190 0.98 7.38 -7.57
N PHE A 191 0.74 8.64 -7.96
CA PHE A 191 1.26 9.23 -9.18
C PHE A 191 2.48 10.11 -8.94
N LYS A 192 2.58 10.74 -7.75
CA LYS A 192 3.64 11.70 -7.42
C LYS A 192 4.00 11.63 -5.95
N VAL A 193 5.29 11.79 -5.67
CA VAL A 193 5.83 11.96 -4.32
C VAL A 193 6.72 13.20 -4.32
N GLU A 194 6.56 14.08 -3.34
CA GLU A 194 7.34 15.32 -3.25
C GLU A 194 7.51 15.76 -1.79
N LYS A 195 8.38 16.75 -1.56
CA LYS A 195 8.44 17.42 -0.25
C LYS A 195 7.19 18.28 -0.05
N PRO A 196 6.71 18.41 1.20
CA PRO A 196 5.55 19.25 1.54
C PRO A 196 5.74 20.71 1.17
#